data_1dcd7893e120f7d96f492e0a412594f7
#
_entry.id   1dcd7893e120f7d96f492e0a412594f7
#
_cell.length_a   1.000
_cell.length_b   1.000
_cell.length_c   1.000
_cell.angle_alpha   90.00
_cell.angle_beta   90.00
_cell.angle_gamma   90.00
#
_symmetry.space_group_name_H-M   'P 1'
#
loop_
_entity.id
_entity.type
_entity.pdbx_description
1 polymer ?
#
loop_
_entity_poly.entity_id
_entity_poly.type
_entity_poly.pdbx_seq_one_letter_code
_entity_poly.pdbx_strand_id
1 'polypeptide(L)'
;MAKSKKKTVFFCKQCGYESSKWLGQCPGCHEWDSFVEEPVAKAVPGVSGTVSATKKDAVPTLLSNVTTDDENRISTKISEMDRVLGGGIVVGSLVLVGGDPGIGKSTLLLQMCRNLSDEGKKVLYVSGEESLRQIKMRAERLGTFSRDISILCETDLDIISNSITDMMPDVVIIDSIQTMYREDVGSAPGSVSQVREATSILMRIAKGLHITVFIVGHVTKEGVVAGPRVLEHMVDTVLYFEGDGGASFRFLRGVKNRFGSTNEIGVFEMRADGLREVLNPSEYMLQGKPENEAGSVVACSIEGTRPILVEVQALVCRTNFNMPRRTSAGTDYNRVNLLLAVMEKRIGLHLGDCDAYINVAGGMRINEPALDMGIVLAVLSSYKNIAIDSKTICFGE
;
A
#
# COMPACT_ATOMS: atom_id res chain seq x y z
N MET A 1 35.45 -35.56 16.18
CA MET A 1 35.09 -34.20 15.76
C MET A 1 33.57 -34.06 15.79
N ALA A 2 33.02 -33.41 16.79
CA ALA A 2 31.56 -33.23 16.94
C ALA A 2 31.11 -32.10 15.96
N LYS A 3 30.24 -32.43 14.99
CA LYS A 3 29.58 -31.47 14.13
C LYS A 3 28.71 -30.58 15.02
N SER A 4 29.06 -29.30 15.16
CA SER A 4 28.19 -28.32 15.82
C SER A 4 26.89 -28.24 15.06
N LYS A 5 25.75 -28.64 15.65
CA LYS A 5 24.42 -28.48 15.09
C LYS A 5 24.21 -26.99 14.88
N LYS A 6 24.04 -26.55 13.63
CA LYS A 6 23.56 -25.20 13.31
C LYS A 6 22.19 -25.05 13.99
N LYS A 7 22.03 -24.05 14.82
CA LYS A 7 20.71 -23.69 15.35
C LYS A 7 19.92 -23.11 14.21
N THR A 8 18.78 -23.71 13.91
CA THR A 8 17.81 -23.20 12.95
C THR A 8 16.62 -22.61 13.68
N VAL A 9 16.00 -21.59 13.12
CA VAL A 9 14.80 -20.94 13.62
C VAL A 9 13.79 -20.91 12.49
N PHE A 10 12.52 -21.01 12.84
CA PHE A 10 11.43 -20.98 11.88
C PHE A 10 10.73 -19.62 11.91
N PHE A 11 10.60 -18.98 10.76
CA PHE A 11 9.91 -17.70 10.63
C PHE A 11 8.63 -17.85 9.81
N CYS A 12 7.56 -17.22 10.27
CA CYS A 12 6.35 -17.08 9.48
C CYS A 12 6.59 -16.10 8.32
N LYS A 13 6.39 -16.54 7.08
CA LYS A 13 6.57 -15.71 5.87
C LYS A 13 5.62 -14.51 5.82
N GLN A 14 4.45 -14.60 6.48
CA GLN A 14 3.41 -13.58 6.41
C GLN A 14 3.61 -12.48 7.46
N CYS A 15 3.89 -12.83 8.71
CA CYS A 15 3.97 -11.84 9.80
C CYS A 15 5.33 -11.78 10.49
N GLY A 16 6.30 -12.64 10.12
CA GLY A 16 7.62 -12.68 10.72
C GLY A 16 7.67 -13.28 12.14
N TYR A 17 6.59 -13.93 12.60
CA TYR A 17 6.60 -14.62 13.90
C TYR A 17 7.71 -15.66 13.95
N GLU A 18 8.51 -15.62 15.02
CA GLU A 18 9.65 -16.50 15.21
C GLU A 18 9.29 -17.68 16.14
N SER A 19 9.69 -18.88 15.74
CA SER A 19 9.51 -20.09 16.53
C SER A 19 10.77 -20.95 16.48
N SER A 20 11.09 -21.59 17.59
CA SER A 20 12.17 -22.60 17.65
C SER A 20 11.80 -23.94 17.01
N LYS A 21 10.54 -24.11 16.61
CA LYS A 21 9.99 -25.31 15.98
C LYS A 21 9.06 -24.93 14.84
N TRP A 22 8.97 -25.77 13.83
CA TRP A 22 7.96 -25.63 12.80
C TRP A 22 6.55 -25.81 13.40
N LEU A 23 5.64 -24.89 13.05
CA LEU A 23 4.24 -24.91 13.48
C LEU A 23 3.35 -24.95 12.24
N GLY A 24 2.32 -25.78 12.25
CA GLY A 24 1.36 -25.90 11.15
C GLY A 24 0.55 -24.61 10.95
N GLN A 25 0.19 -23.93 12.04
CA GLN A 25 -0.50 -22.63 12.02
C GLN A 25 0.31 -21.61 12.80
N CYS A 26 0.43 -20.40 12.26
CA CYS A 26 1.14 -19.31 12.90
C CYS A 26 0.33 -18.74 14.08
N PRO A 27 0.87 -18.64 15.30
CA PRO A 27 0.16 -18.01 16.42
C PRO A 27 -0.05 -16.52 16.27
N GLY A 28 0.75 -15.84 15.41
CA GLY A 28 0.68 -14.39 15.23
C GLY A 28 -0.35 -13.94 14.21
N CYS A 29 -0.47 -14.63 13.06
CA CYS A 29 -1.39 -14.26 12.00
C CYS A 29 -2.40 -15.35 11.63
N HIS A 30 -2.36 -16.50 12.31
CA HIS A 30 -3.23 -17.66 12.10
C HIS A 30 -3.18 -18.28 10.70
N GLU A 31 -2.17 -17.93 9.89
CA GLU A 31 -1.96 -18.52 8.56
C GLU A 31 -1.39 -19.93 8.67
N TRP A 32 -1.84 -20.85 7.81
CA TRP A 32 -1.38 -22.23 7.76
C TRP A 32 -0.17 -22.36 6.83
N ASP A 33 0.71 -23.34 7.11
CA ASP A 33 1.90 -23.69 6.31
C ASP A 33 2.80 -22.48 5.94
N SER A 34 2.86 -21.50 6.84
CA SER A 34 3.54 -20.23 6.61
C SER A 34 4.98 -20.17 7.13
N PHE A 35 5.47 -21.24 7.81
CA PHE A 35 6.81 -21.25 8.39
C PHE A 35 7.89 -21.69 7.39
N VAL A 36 9.02 -20.96 7.40
CA VAL A 36 10.26 -21.35 6.73
C VAL A 36 11.38 -21.51 7.72
N GLU A 37 12.25 -22.50 7.46
CA GLU A 37 13.45 -22.75 8.26
C GLU A 37 14.58 -21.84 7.76
N GLU A 38 15.16 -21.06 8.66
CA GLU A 38 16.33 -20.23 8.36
C GLU A 38 17.47 -20.51 9.35
N PRO A 39 18.72 -20.56 8.87
CA PRO A 39 19.88 -20.75 9.73
C PRO A 39 20.10 -19.49 10.58
N VAL A 40 20.24 -19.66 11.90
CA VAL A 40 20.66 -18.55 12.77
C VAL A 40 22.16 -18.33 12.59
N ALA A 41 22.54 -17.16 12.11
CA ALA A 41 23.92 -16.73 12.12
C ALA A 41 24.41 -16.66 13.58
N LYS A 42 25.59 -17.21 13.86
CA LYS A 42 26.25 -16.97 15.13
C LYS A 42 26.65 -15.50 15.15
N ALA A 43 26.17 -14.75 16.16
CA ALA A 43 26.73 -13.46 16.45
C ALA A 43 28.25 -13.62 16.60
N VAL A 44 29.00 -13.08 15.67
CA VAL A 44 30.46 -13.00 15.77
C VAL A 44 30.76 -11.87 16.77
N PRO A 45 31.37 -12.16 17.94
CA PRO A 45 31.76 -11.10 18.83
C PRO A 45 32.95 -10.35 18.19
N GLY A 46 32.75 -9.14 17.73
CA GLY A 46 33.88 -8.28 17.43
C GLY A 46 33.89 -7.45 16.16
N VAL A 47 32.79 -7.26 15.45
CA VAL A 47 32.74 -6.19 14.44
C VAL A 47 31.52 -5.34 14.70
N SER A 48 31.64 -4.43 15.67
CA SER A 48 30.77 -3.27 15.77
C SER A 48 31.24 -2.24 14.75
N GLY A 49 30.79 -2.36 13.53
CA GLY A 49 30.64 -1.22 12.62
C GLY A 49 29.50 -0.37 13.17
N THR A 50 29.78 0.35 14.23
CA THR A 50 28.86 1.29 14.85
C THR A 50 28.73 2.49 13.94
N VAL A 51 27.56 2.66 13.33
CA VAL A 51 27.00 4.01 13.23
C VAL A 51 26.77 4.41 14.69
N SER A 52 27.75 5.06 15.27
CA SER A 52 27.70 5.56 16.63
C SER A 52 26.75 6.75 16.61
N ALA A 53 25.46 6.48 16.84
CA ALA A 53 24.65 7.49 17.50
C ALA A 53 25.40 7.83 18.77
N THR A 54 25.92 9.02 18.82
CA THR A 54 26.74 9.51 19.93
C THR A 54 25.93 9.27 21.20
N LYS A 55 26.55 8.65 22.21
CA LYS A 55 25.97 8.36 23.53
C LYS A 55 25.34 9.58 24.25
N LYS A 56 25.24 10.72 23.59
CA LYS A 56 24.66 11.96 24.10
C LYS A 56 23.14 12.00 24.14
N ASP A 57 22.46 11.16 23.36
CA ASP A 57 21.00 11.25 23.21
C ASP A 57 20.21 10.30 24.14
N ALA A 58 20.89 9.57 25.02
CA ALA A 58 20.25 8.65 25.98
C ALA A 58 19.94 9.32 27.34
N VAL A 59 19.79 10.62 27.40
CA VAL A 59 19.39 11.33 28.62
C VAL A 59 17.87 11.45 28.67
N PRO A 60 17.21 10.98 29.75
CA PRO A 60 15.76 11.18 29.92
C PRO A 60 15.44 12.67 29.85
N THR A 61 14.57 13.05 28.93
CA THR A 61 14.13 14.43 28.72
C THR A 61 12.67 14.56 29.13
N LEU A 62 12.34 15.61 29.86
CA LEU A 62 10.93 15.91 30.20
C LEU A 62 10.15 16.23 28.93
N LEU A 63 8.95 15.67 28.81
CA LEU A 63 8.09 15.91 27.65
C LEU A 63 7.82 17.41 27.41
N SER A 64 7.73 18.20 28.47
CA SER A 64 7.56 19.66 28.42
C SER A 64 8.74 20.40 27.79
N ASN A 65 9.91 19.77 27.75
CA ASN A 65 11.14 20.36 27.16
C ASN A 65 11.35 19.95 25.70
N VAL A 66 10.47 19.06 25.18
CA VAL A 66 10.49 18.67 23.78
C VAL A 66 9.64 19.67 23.00
N THR A 67 10.29 20.51 22.22
CA THR A 67 9.61 21.38 21.25
C THR A 67 9.22 20.53 20.05
N THR A 68 7.94 20.37 19.79
CA THR A 68 7.45 19.85 18.53
C THR A 68 7.33 21.03 17.58
N ASP A 69 8.31 21.15 16.68
CA ASP A 69 8.14 21.98 15.50
C ASP A 69 7.11 21.27 14.61
N ASP A 70 5.84 21.51 14.82
CA ASP A 70 4.72 20.96 14.03
C ASP A 70 4.82 21.33 12.52
N GLU A 71 5.74 22.18 12.16
CA GLU A 71 5.95 22.70 10.79
C GLU A 71 6.97 21.90 9.96
N ASN A 72 7.66 20.92 10.51
CA ASN A 72 8.74 20.20 9.80
C ASN A 72 8.23 19.02 8.93
N ARG A 73 7.08 19.16 8.27
CA ARG A 73 6.67 18.25 7.22
C ARG A 73 7.18 18.75 5.87
N ILE A 74 7.77 17.84 5.10
CA ILE A 74 8.21 18.10 3.75
C ILE A 74 7.09 17.69 2.80
N SER A 75 6.52 18.62 2.05
CA SER A 75 5.54 18.32 1.01
C SER A 75 6.20 17.54 -0.12
N THR A 76 5.56 16.45 -0.57
CA THR A 76 5.99 15.69 -1.74
C THR A 76 5.68 16.40 -3.06
N LYS A 77 4.90 17.51 -3.00
CA LYS A 77 4.31 18.19 -4.16
C LYS A 77 3.42 17.28 -5.00
N ILE A 78 2.88 16.25 -4.34
CA ILE A 78 1.85 15.35 -4.84
C ILE A 78 0.76 15.36 -3.77
N SER A 79 -0.31 16.13 -4.00
CA SER A 79 -1.31 16.42 -2.97
C SER A 79 -2.06 15.17 -2.50
N GLU A 80 -2.30 14.22 -3.39
CA GLU A 80 -2.91 12.94 -3.06
C GLU A 80 -1.97 12.05 -2.22
N MET A 81 -0.66 12.16 -2.38
CA MET A 81 0.32 11.48 -1.52
C MET A 81 0.46 12.18 -0.16
N ASP A 82 0.54 13.51 -0.16
CA ASP A 82 0.61 14.30 1.07
C ASP A 82 -0.62 14.08 1.95
N ARG A 83 -1.81 13.95 1.36
CA ARG A 83 -3.05 13.60 2.05
C ARG A 83 -2.90 12.29 2.85
N VAL A 84 -2.43 11.23 2.21
CA VAL A 84 -2.28 9.90 2.84
C VAL A 84 -1.16 9.90 3.89
N LEU A 85 -0.12 10.72 3.69
CA LEU A 85 0.94 10.93 4.67
C LEU A 85 0.48 11.77 5.88
N GLY A 86 -0.71 12.39 5.82
CA GLY A 86 -1.23 13.25 6.88
C GLY A 86 -0.67 14.67 6.81
N GLY A 87 -0.43 15.20 5.59
CA GLY A 87 0.05 16.54 5.31
C GLY A 87 1.51 16.62 4.86
N GLY A 88 2.13 15.49 4.51
CA GLY A 88 3.50 15.43 4.00
C GLY A 88 4.43 14.51 4.77
N ILE A 89 5.67 14.46 4.36
CA ILE A 89 6.73 13.60 4.91
C ILE A 89 7.16 14.14 6.29
N VAL A 90 7.20 13.26 7.30
CA VAL A 90 7.79 13.59 8.61
C VAL A 90 9.28 13.27 8.58
N VAL A 91 10.12 14.26 8.91
CA VAL A 91 11.58 14.11 8.92
C VAL A 91 12.02 13.01 9.89
N GLY A 92 12.93 12.16 9.46
CA GLY A 92 13.42 11.02 10.26
C GLY A 92 12.42 9.86 10.36
N SER A 93 11.37 9.83 9.52
CA SER A 93 10.42 8.73 9.46
C SER A 93 10.89 7.61 8.53
N LEU A 94 10.39 6.40 8.82
CA LEU A 94 10.55 5.22 7.98
C LEU A 94 9.18 4.85 7.38
N VAL A 95 9.07 4.95 6.06
CA VAL A 95 7.81 4.76 5.31
C VAL A 95 7.92 3.51 4.44
N LEU A 96 7.01 2.57 4.58
CA LEU A 96 6.89 1.41 3.71
C LEU A 96 5.83 1.67 2.63
N VAL A 97 6.20 1.44 1.37
CA VAL A 97 5.28 1.47 0.23
C VAL A 97 5.15 0.06 -0.34
N GLY A 98 4.04 -0.59 -0.02
CA GLY A 98 3.70 -1.94 -0.47
C GLY A 98 2.76 -1.95 -1.67
N GLY A 99 2.61 -3.09 -2.30
CA GLY A 99 1.67 -3.32 -3.41
C GLY A 99 2.20 -4.29 -4.45
N ASP A 100 1.33 -4.71 -5.38
CA ASP A 100 1.66 -5.68 -6.42
C ASP A 100 2.80 -5.19 -7.33
N PRO A 101 3.61 -6.11 -7.91
CA PRO A 101 4.57 -5.75 -8.94
C PRO A 101 3.89 -5.04 -10.12
N GLY A 102 4.55 -3.99 -10.65
CA GLY A 102 4.02 -3.23 -11.79
C GLY A 102 2.88 -2.26 -11.48
N ILE A 103 2.41 -2.15 -10.22
CA ILE A 103 1.30 -1.25 -9.84
C ILE A 103 1.65 0.25 -9.96
N GLY A 104 2.95 0.62 -9.94
CA GLY A 104 3.39 2.00 -10.08
C GLY A 104 4.18 2.57 -8.89
N LYS A 105 4.54 1.76 -7.88
CA LYS A 105 5.28 2.21 -6.68
C LYS A 105 6.54 3.01 -7.01
N SER A 106 7.45 2.40 -7.76
CA SER A 106 8.72 3.01 -8.15
C SER A 106 8.53 4.24 -9.05
N THR A 107 7.44 4.29 -9.84
CA THR A 107 7.07 5.44 -10.65
C THR A 107 6.65 6.62 -9.78
N LEU A 108 5.76 6.39 -8.81
CA LEU A 108 5.31 7.43 -7.87
C LEU A 108 6.48 7.99 -7.06
N LEU A 109 7.34 7.11 -6.54
CA LEU A 109 8.48 7.53 -5.74
C LEU A 109 9.53 8.30 -6.57
N LEU A 110 9.75 7.92 -7.83
CA LEU A 110 10.66 8.67 -8.71
C LEU A 110 10.10 10.06 -9.07
N GLN A 111 8.76 10.19 -9.26
CA GLN A 111 8.10 11.49 -9.42
C GLN A 111 8.23 12.35 -8.16
N MET A 112 8.06 11.75 -6.97
CA MET A 112 8.30 12.42 -5.69
C MET A 112 9.76 12.89 -5.58
N CYS A 113 10.73 12.04 -5.93
CA CYS A 113 12.16 12.41 -5.91
C CYS A 113 12.45 13.63 -6.80
N ARG A 114 11.87 13.66 -8.00
CA ARG A 114 11.96 14.83 -8.88
C ARG A 114 11.45 16.09 -8.19
N ASN A 115 10.24 16.05 -7.67
CA ASN A 115 9.61 17.22 -7.03
C ASN A 115 10.43 17.71 -5.82
N LEU A 116 10.91 16.79 -4.98
CA LEU A 116 11.75 17.11 -3.83
C LEU A 116 13.10 17.72 -4.24
N SER A 117 13.72 17.19 -5.29
CA SER A 117 14.97 17.74 -5.86
C SER A 117 14.77 19.15 -6.40
N ASP A 118 13.65 19.41 -7.09
CA ASP A 118 13.30 20.74 -7.60
C ASP A 118 13.14 21.76 -6.45
N GLU A 119 12.69 21.33 -5.27
CA GLU A 119 12.62 22.13 -4.03
C GLU A 119 13.99 22.24 -3.31
N GLY A 120 15.05 21.70 -3.89
CA GLY A 120 16.41 21.78 -3.32
C GLY A 120 16.73 20.74 -2.28
N LYS A 121 15.91 19.71 -2.09
CA LYS A 121 16.20 18.59 -1.19
C LYS A 121 17.22 17.65 -1.82
N LYS A 122 18.13 17.15 -1.02
CA LYS A 122 19.08 16.11 -1.43
C LYS A 122 18.37 14.76 -1.39
N VAL A 123 18.29 14.09 -2.52
CA VAL A 123 17.62 12.79 -2.64
C VAL A 123 18.63 11.73 -3.09
N LEU A 124 18.60 10.58 -2.41
CA LEU A 124 19.33 9.38 -2.79
C LEU A 124 18.34 8.27 -3.15
N TYR A 125 18.38 7.80 -4.40
CA TYR A 125 17.59 6.66 -4.86
C TYR A 125 18.49 5.43 -4.96
N VAL A 126 18.27 4.43 -4.10
CA VAL A 126 18.99 3.16 -4.08
C VAL A 126 18.15 2.11 -4.79
N SER A 127 18.70 1.48 -5.81
CA SER A 127 18.04 0.41 -6.56
C SER A 127 18.83 -0.88 -6.48
N GLY A 128 18.16 -1.95 -6.04
CA GLY A 128 18.71 -3.30 -6.06
C GLY A 128 18.20 -4.15 -7.24
N GLU A 129 17.27 -3.62 -8.05
CA GLU A 129 16.66 -4.37 -9.15
C GLU A 129 17.00 -3.81 -10.53
N GLU A 130 17.11 -2.49 -10.64
CA GLU A 130 17.31 -1.81 -11.91
C GLU A 130 18.71 -1.21 -12.01
N SER A 131 19.25 -1.25 -13.22
CA SER A 131 20.51 -0.56 -13.57
C SER A 131 20.30 0.96 -13.72
N LEU A 132 21.36 1.73 -13.60
CA LEU A 132 21.38 3.18 -13.83
C LEU A 132 20.69 3.58 -15.15
N ARG A 133 20.93 2.80 -16.23
CA ARG A 133 20.36 3.05 -17.55
C ARG A 133 18.84 2.86 -17.54
N GLN A 134 18.33 1.83 -16.88
CA GLN A 134 16.89 1.56 -16.80
C GLN A 134 16.18 2.65 -16.01
N ILE A 135 16.75 3.07 -14.86
CA ILE A 135 16.21 4.18 -14.06
C ILE A 135 16.22 5.48 -14.88
N LYS A 136 17.29 5.75 -15.62
CA LYS A 136 17.39 6.93 -16.50
C LYS A 136 16.30 6.94 -17.56
N MET A 137 16.08 5.81 -18.25
CA MET A 137 15.01 5.66 -19.26
C MET A 137 13.61 5.86 -18.65
N ARG A 138 13.41 5.40 -17.41
CA ARG A 138 12.16 5.66 -16.68
C ARG A 138 12.02 7.14 -16.33
N ALA A 139 13.06 7.76 -15.80
CA ALA A 139 13.07 9.18 -15.45
C ALA A 139 12.74 10.07 -16.66
N GLU A 140 13.31 9.77 -17.83
CA GLU A 140 13.05 10.52 -19.07
C GLU A 140 11.58 10.48 -19.51
N ARG A 141 10.87 9.39 -19.24
CA ARG A 141 9.41 9.31 -19.50
C ARG A 141 8.59 10.17 -18.55
N LEU A 142 9.08 10.37 -17.32
CA LEU A 142 8.39 11.15 -16.28
C LEU A 142 8.58 12.67 -16.45
N GLY A 143 9.34 13.10 -17.46
CA GLY A 143 9.59 14.51 -17.77
C GLY A 143 10.96 14.98 -17.35
N THR A 144 11.16 16.30 -17.39
CA THR A 144 12.45 16.92 -17.09
C THR A 144 12.67 17.01 -15.58
N PHE A 145 13.88 16.68 -15.16
CA PHE A 145 14.39 16.94 -13.82
C PHE A 145 15.19 18.25 -13.87
N SER A 146 14.77 19.27 -13.16
CA SER A 146 15.47 20.56 -13.13
C SER A 146 16.73 20.53 -12.28
N ARG A 147 16.82 19.55 -11.37
CA ARG A 147 18.01 19.23 -10.57
C ARG A 147 18.27 17.74 -10.55
N ASP A 148 19.52 17.37 -10.37
CA ASP A 148 19.91 15.97 -10.33
C ASP A 148 19.52 15.33 -9.00
N ILE A 149 19.12 14.05 -9.09
CA ILE A 149 19.00 13.12 -7.98
C ILE A 149 20.19 12.18 -8.00
N SER A 150 20.69 11.78 -6.83
CA SER A 150 21.72 10.78 -6.73
C SER A 150 21.14 9.38 -6.83
N ILE A 151 21.72 8.53 -7.66
CA ILE A 151 21.28 7.14 -7.86
C ILE A 151 22.43 6.22 -7.49
N LEU A 152 22.14 5.20 -6.67
CA LEU A 152 23.06 4.14 -6.28
C LEU A 152 22.44 2.78 -6.65
N CYS A 153 23.13 2.02 -7.52
CA CYS A 153 22.74 0.64 -7.82
C CYS A 153 23.59 -0.30 -6.99
N GLU A 154 23.09 -0.64 -5.80
CA GLU A 154 23.78 -1.45 -4.81
C GLU A 154 22.76 -2.23 -3.96
N THR A 155 23.18 -3.39 -3.45
CA THR A 155 22.37 -4.25 -2.59
C THR A 155 22.99 -4.53 -1.23
N ASP A 156 24.30 -4.26 -1.08
CA ASP A 156 25.02 -4.38 0.19
C ASP A 156 24.66 -3.21 1.12
N LEU A 157 24.08 -3.53 2.27
CA LEU A 157 23.62 -2.54 3.25
C LEU A 157 24.76 -1.76 3.94
N ASP A 158 25.94 -2.32 4.03
CA ASP A 158 27.08 -1.62 4.64
C ASP A 158 27.59 -0.53 3.68
N ILE A 159 27.65 -0.81 2.37
CA ILE A 159 27.97 0.18 1.34
C ILE A 159 26.90 1.27 1.27
N ILE A 160 25.61 0.87 1.28
CA ILE A 160 24.48 1.80 1.27
C ILE A 160 24.52 2.72 2.49
N SER A 161 24.74 2.16 3.69
CA SER A 161 24.78 2.92 4.95
C SER A 161 25.93 3.94 4.95
N ASN A 162 27.11 3.58 4.46
CA ASN A 162 28.25 4.48 4.32
C ASN A 162 27.90 5.62 3.34
N SER A 163 27.34 5.30 2.19
CA SER A 163 26.93 6.30 1.19
C SER A 163 25.89 7.29 1.74
N ILE A 164 24.93 6.82 2.55
CA ILE A 164 23.94 7.66 3.21
C ILE A 164 24.64 8.60 4.23
N THR A 165 25.56 8.05 5.01
CA THR A 165 26.29 8.82 6.04
C THR A 165 27.18 9.89 5.44
N ASP A 166 27.87 9.58 4.34
CA ASP A 166 28.78 10.50 3.65
C ASP A 166 28.01 11.62 2.90
N MET A 167 26.90 11.27 2.28
CA MET A 167 26.09 12.20 1.50
C MET A 167 25.18 13.07 2.36
N MET A 168 24.66 12.54 3.49
CA MET A 168 23.65 13.14 4.35
C MET A 168 22.46 13.67 3.52
N PRO A 169 21.69 12.79 2.84
CA PRO A 169 20.52 13.20 2.08
C PRO A 169 19.35 13.54 3.01
N ASP A 170 18.38 14.36 2.53
CA ASP A 170 17.14 14.62 3.24
C ASP A 170 16.18 13.41 3.14
N VAL A 171 16.19 12.75 1.97
CA VAL A 171 15.32 11.61 1.68
C VAL A 171 16.09 10.50 0.95
N VAL A 172 15.88 9.26 1.40
CA VAL A 172 16.41 8.03 0.80
C VAL A 172 15.26 7.15 0.32
N ILE A 173 15.39 6.59 -0.88
CA ILE A 173 14.48 5.57 -1.40
C ILE A 173 15.25 4.25 -1.51
N ILE A 174 14.68 3.16 -1.01
CA ILE A 174 15.20 1.79 -1.13
C ILE A 174 14.24 0.98 -2.01
N ASP A 175 14.64 0.66 -3.23
CA ASP A 175 13.82 -0.05 -4.23
C ASP A 175 14.54 -1.29 -4.79
N SER A 176 14.23 -2.49 -4.24
CA SER A 176 13.32 -2.86 -3.18
C SER A 176 14.06 -3.43 -1.96
N ILE A 177 13.37 -3.49 -0.82
CA ILE A 177 13.95 -4.03 0.42
C ILE A 177 14.29 -5.52 0.29
N GLN A 178 13.60 -6.25 -0.58
CA GLN A 178 13.80 -7.68 -0.80
C GLN A 178 15.16 -8.01 -1.44
N THR A 179 15.76 -7.07 -2.15
CA THR A 179 17.07 -7.26 -2.79
C THR A 179 18.23 -6.89 -1.87
N MET A 180 17.95 -6.15 -0.80
CA MET A 180 18.97 -5.72 0.15
C MET A 180 19.47 -6.90 0.99
N TYR A 181 20.77 -6.95 1.23
CA TYR A 181 21.37 -7.98 2.05
C TYR A 181 22.52 -7.46 2.89
N ARG A 182 22.87 -8.26 3.88
CA ARG A 182 24.06 -8.10 4.69
C ARG A 182 24.78 -9.44 4.79
N GLU A 183 26.10 -9.48 4.57
CA GLU A 183 26.87 -10.72 4.57
C GLU A 183 26.86 -11.44 5.94
N ASP A 184 26.81 -10.69 7.03
CA ASP A 184 26.78 -11.24 8.38
C ASP A 184 25.51 -12.06 8.68
N VAL A 185 24.44 -11.84 7.93
CA VAL A 185 23.18 -12.57 8.07
C VAL A 185 23.23 -13.77 7.12
N GLY A 186 23.43 -14.95 7.63
CA GLY A 186 23.68 -16.17 6.85
C GLY A 186 22.53 -16.71 5.98
N SER A 187 21.44 -15.95 5.82
CA SER A 187 20.27 -16.28 4.98
C SER A 187 20.33 -15.56 3.63
N ALA A 188 19.59 -16.08 2.65
CA ALA A 188 19.55 -15.51 1.30
C ALA A 188 18.88 -14.12 1.29
N PRO A 189 19.23 -13.22 0.31
CA PRO A 189 18.48 -12.00 0.06
C PRO A 189 16.98 -12.29 -0.09
N GLY A 190 16.13 -11.38 0.42
CA GLY A 190 14.67 -11.54 0.42
C GLY A 190 14.11 -12.46 1.49
N SER A 191 14.94 -13.15 2.27
CA SER A 191 14.50 -13.91 3.45
C SER A 191 13.97 -12.99 4.55
N VAL A 192 13.14 -13.53 5.45
CA VAL A 192 12.58 -12.77 6.58
C VAL A 192 13.68 -12.14 7.43
N SER A 193 14.76 -12.88 7.71
CA SER A 193 15.87 -12.42 8.52
C SER A 193 16.60 -11.24 7.86
N GLN A 194 16.91 -11.33 6.57
CA GLN A 194 17.57 -10.26 5.81
C GLN A 194 16.72 -9.00 5.76
N VAL A 195 15.43 -9.14 5.41
CA VAL A 195 14.50 -8.01 5.30
C VAL A 195 14.29 -7.30 6.65
N ARG A 196 14.22 -8.06 7.76
CA ARG A 196 14.12 -7.49 9.11
C ARG A 196 15.39 -6.77 9.53
N GLU A 197 16.57 -7.36 9.29
CA GLU A 197 17.85 -6.72 9.61
C GLU A 197 18.05 -5.45 8.79
N ALA A 198 17.79 -5.50 7.46
CA ALA A 198 17.82 -4.35 6.59
C ALA A 198 16.94 -3.20 7.12
N THR A 199 15.70 -3.52 7.46
CA THR A 199 14.76 -2.53 8.01
C THR A 199 15.21 -1.98 9.36
N SER A 200 15.83 -2.80 10.22
CA SER A 200 16.37 -2.36 11.50
C SER A 200 17.54 -1.37 11.33
N ILE A 201 18.43 -1.60 10.38
CA ILE A 201 19.51 -0.70 10.03
C ILE A 201 18.98 0.62 9.50
N LEU A 202 18.07 0.56 8.52
CA LEU A 202 17.47 1.76 7.93
C LEU A 202 16.66 2.58 8.96
N MET A 203 16.00 1.93 9.91
CA MET A 203 15.31 2.61 11.00
C MET A 203 16.31 3.35 11.92
N ARG A 204 17.47 2.74 12.23
CA ARG A 204 18.52 3.41 13.03
C ARG A 204 19.08 4.62 12.29
N ILE A 205 19.30 4.52 10.98
CA ILE A 205 19.72 5.62 10.12
C ILE A 205 18.67 6.74 10.14
N ALA A 206 17.41 6.39 9.89
CA ALA A 206 16.32 7.37 9.84
C ALA A 206 16.22 8.17 11.16
N LYS A 207 16.17 7.45 12.30
CA LYS A 207 16.04 8.09 13.62
C LYS A 207 17.31 8.79 14.10
N GLY A 208 18.49 8.21 13.83
CA GLY A 208 19.78 8.73 14.33
C GLY A 208 20.32 9.91 13.52
N LEU A 209 20.06 9.96 12.22
CA LEU A 209 20.54 11.02 11.32
C LEU A 209 19.42 11.99 10.88
N HIS A 210 18.17 11.80 11.36
CA HIS A 210 17.01 12.57 10.95
C HIS A 210 16.77 12.57 9.43
N ILE A 211 17.04 11.44 8.77
CA ILE A 211 16.87 11.22 7.33
C ILE A 211 15.56 10.45 7.11
N THR A 212 14.70 10.93 6.22
CA THR A 212 13.50 10.16 5.88
C THR A 212 13.84 9.03 4.91
N VAL A 213 13.37 7.82 5.21
CA VAL A 213 13.61 6.65 4.37
C VAL A 213 12.30 6.06 3.89
N PHE A 214 12.15 5.94 2.56
CA PHE A 214 11.10 5.18 1.92
C PHE A 214 11.60 3.81 1.52
N ILE A 215 10.86 2.78 1.88
CA ILE A 215 11.16 1.39 1.54
C ILE A 215 10.08 0.88 0.60
N VAL A 216 10.46 0.38 -0.57
CA VAL A 216 9.56 -0.33 -1.47
C VAL A 216 9.52 -1.79 -1.09
N GLY A 217 8.30 -2.34 -0.93
CA GLY A 217 8.07 -3.75 -0.67
C GLY A 217 7.11 -4.36 -1.72
N HIS A 218 7.48 -5.51 -2.27
CA HIS A 218 6.60 -6.27 -3.17
C HIS A 218 5.76 -7.27 -2.40
N VAL A 219 4.44 -7.30 -2.69
CA VAL A 219 3.56 -8.36 -2.19
C VAL A 219 3.79 -9.60 -3.05
N THR A 220 4.17 -10.72 -2.45
CA THR A 220 4.37 -11.97 -3.18
C THR A 220 3.19 -12.90 -2.96
N LYS A 221 2.55 -13.32 -4.06
CA LYS A 221 1.46 -14.32 -4.04
C LYS A 221 1.96 -15.73 -3.71
N GLU A 222 3.26 -16.00 -3.89
CA GLU A 222 3.86 -17.35 -3.80
C GLU A 222 4.67 -17.63 -2.52
N GLY A 223 4.72 -16.71 -1.58
CA GLY A 223 5.25 -16.96 -0.23
C GLY A 223 6.74 -17.34 -0.11
N VAL A 224 7.56 -17.21 -1.16
CA VAL A 224 8.99 -17.53 -1.13
C VAL A 224 9.83 -16.38 -0.56
N VAL A 225 9.37 -15.14 -0.73
CA VAL A 225 10.05 -13.92 -0.30
C VAL A 225 9.25 -13.26 0.83
N ALA A 226 9.95 -12.66 1.81
CA ALA A 226 9.30 -11.96 2.91
C ALA A 226 8.43 -10.80 2.38
N GLY A 227 7.12 -10.89 2.66
CA GLY A 227 6.16 -9.84 2.26
C GLY A 227 6.24 -8.58 3.13
N PRO A 228 5.63 -7.46 2.69
CA PRO A 228 5.62 -6.20 3.43
C PRO A 228 5.05 -6.31 4.85
N ARG A 229 4.12 -7.23 5.12
CA ARG A 229 3.52 -7.45 6.44
C ARG A 229 4.54 -7.73 7.55
N VAL A 230 5.68 -8.35 7.22
CA VAL A 230 6.77 -8.56 8.17
C VAL A 230 7.32 -7.25 8.71
N LEU A 231 7.26 -6.18 7.92
CA LEU A 231 7.83 -4.87 8.21
C LEU A 231 6.83 -3.89 8.84
N GLU A 232 5.52 -4.15 8.73
CA GLU A 232 4.48 -3.21 9.19
C GLU A 232 4.66 -2.77 10.65
N HIS A 233 5.13 -3.68 11.51
CA HIS A 233 5.34 -3.37 12.92
C HIS A 233 6.59 -2.51 13.17
N MET A 234 7.58 -2.57 12.27
CA MET A 234 8.87 -1.90 12.42
C MET A 234 8.87 -0.48 11.89
N VAL A 235 8.05 -0.15 10.89
CA VAL A 235 8.01 1.15 10.24
C VAL A 235 7.02 2.11 10.91
N ASP A 236 7.17 3.41 10.65
CA ASP A 236 6.28 4.45 11.20
C ASP A 236 4.99 4.58 10.38
N THR A 237 5.11 4.49 9.06
CA THR A 237 4.00 4.63 8.11
C THR A 237 4.01 3.48 7.12
N VAL A 238 2.84 2.92 6.82
CA VAL A 238 2.62 1.89 5.80
C VAL A 238 1.60 2.40 4.80
N LEU A 239 2.01 2.47 3.57
CA LEU A 239 1.19 2.82 2.42
C LEU A 239 1.04 1.60 1.52
N TYR A 240 -0.18 1.26 1.14
CA TYR A 240 -0.43 0.23 0.13
C TYR A 240 -0.94 0.85 -1.16
N PHE A 241 -0.33 0.43 -2.26
CA PHE A 241 -0.74 0.79 -3.60
C PHE A 241 -1.62 -0.33 -4.15
N GLU A 242 -2.89 0.00 -4.42
CA GLU A 242 -3.93 -0.94 -4.83
C GLU A 242 -4.45 -0.59 -6.23
N GLY A 243 -4.96 -1.57 -6.96
CA GLY A 243 -5.63 -1.40 -8.25
C GLY A 243 -5.53 -2.65 -9.11
N ASP A 244 -6.48 -2.82 -10.02
CA ASP A 244 -6.42 -3.92 -10.99
C ASP A 244 -5.47 -3.58 -12.13
N GLY A 245 -4.71 -4.58 -12.61
CA GLY A 245 -3.72 -4.41 -13.68
C GLY A 245 -4.27 -3.88 -15.01
N GLY A 246 -5.60 -3.98 -15.22
CA GLY A 246 -6.31 -3.45 -16.38
C GLY A 246 -7.03 -2.12 -16.14
N ALA A 247 -7.18 -1.68 -14.89
CA ALA A 247 -7.85 -0.43 -14.57
C ALA A 247 -6.89 0.77 -14.75
N SER A 248 -7.41 1.92 -15.17
CA SER A 248 -6.62 3.15 -15.32
C SER A 248 -6.25 3.76 -13.97
N PHE A 249 -7.04 3.49 -12.92
CA PHE A 249 -6.87 4.08 -11.61
C PHE A 249 -6.04 3.23 -10.67
N ARG A 250 -5.34 3.92 -9.77
CA ARG A 250 -4.55 3.37 -8.68
C ARG A 250 -4.90 4.11 -7.39
N PHE A 251 -4.97 3.37 -6.31
CA PHE A 251 -5.33 3.90 -4.99
C PHE A 251 -4.15 3.73 -4.05
N LEU A 252 -3.73 4.80 -3.40
CA LEU A 252 -2.74 4.78 -2.34
C LEU A 252 -3.47 4.86 -1.01
N ARG A 253 -3.39 3.80 -0.20
CA ARG A 253 -4.09 3.69 1.09
C ARG A 253 -3.10 3.72 2.25
N GLY A 254 -3.37 4.53 3.26
CA GLY A 254 -2.66 4.48 4.53
C GLY A 254 -3.19 3.33 5.40
N VAL A 255 -2.34 2.33 5.67
CA VAL A 255 -2.70 1.18 6.54
C VAL A 255 -2.20 1.39 7.96
N LYS A 256 -1.09 2.10 8.11
CA LYS A 256 -0.52 2.52 9.38
C LYS A 256 0.09 3.91 9.22
N ASN A 257 -0.19 4.80 10.15
CA ASN A 257 0.44 6.11 10.20
C ASN A 257 0.54 6.59 11.65
N ARG A 258 1.77 6.68 12.18
CA ARG A 258 2.01 7.20 13.54
C ARG A 258 1.83 8.71 13.64
N PHE A 259 1.77 9.40 12.51
CA PHE A 259 1.79 10.86 12.42
C PHE A 259 0.49 11.44 11.86
N GLY A 260 -0.52 10.61 11.59
CA GLY A 260 -1.78 11.04 11.02
C GLY A 260 -2.82 9.93 10.93
N SER A 261 -3.93 10.24 10.27
CA SER A 261 -5.02 9.29 10.04
C SER A 261 -4.59 8.17 9.09
N THR A 262 -5.12 6.96 9.32
CA THR A 262 -5.00 5.81 8.42
C THR A 262 -6.19 5.68 7.48
N ASN A 263 -7.18 6.59 7.59
CA ASN A 263 -8.41 6.49 6.81
C ASN A 263 -8.34 7.23 5.47
N GLU A 264 -7.20 7.87 5.15
CA GLU A 264 -7.07 8.64 3.91
C GLU A 264 -6.67 7.77 2.73
N ILE A 265 -7.23 8.11 1.56
CA ILE A 265 -6.83 7.51 0.29
C ILE A 265 -6.37 8.60 -0.68
N GLY A 266 -5.33 8.28 -1.46
CA GLY A 266 -4.89 9.03 -2.63
C GLY A 266 -5.31 8.33 -3.91
N VAL A 267 -5.81 9.08 -4.88
CA VAL A 267 -6.27 8.55 -6.16
C VAL A 267 -5.40 9.03 -7.30
N PHE A 268 -4.92 8.09 -8.10
CA PHE A 268 -4.03 8.34 -9.21
C PHE A 268 -4.53 7.68 -10.49
N GLU A 269 -4.29 8.31 -11.62
CA GLU A 269 -4.48 7.75 -12.95
C GLU A 269 -3.12 7.34 -13.53
N MET A 270 -3.00 6.10 -13.99
CA MET A 270 -1.78 5.63 -14.68
C MET A 270 -1.81 6.11 -16.13
N ARG A 271 -0.79 6.87 -16.53
CA ARG A 271 -0.61 7.37 -17.89
C ARG A 271 0.75 6.97 -18.45
N ALA A 272 0.97 7.23 -19.74
CA ALA A 272 2.24 6.92 -20.40
C ALA A 272 3.42 7.71 -19.81
N ASP A 273 3.15 8.93 -19.32
CA ASP A 273 4.09 9.86 -18.69
C ASP A 273 4.17 9.76 -17.16
N GLY A 274 3.53 8.74 -16.57
CA GLY A 274 3.58 8.47 -15.13
C GLY A 274 2.22 8.44 -14.46
N LEU A 275 2.20 8.72 -13.16
CA LEU A 275 1.00 8.78 -12.34
C LEU A 275 0.53 10.23 -12.23
N ARG A 276 -0.74 10.45 -12.56
CA ARG A 276 -1.42 11.75 -12.43
C ARG A 276 -2.38 11.70 -11.25
N GLU A 277 -2.38 12.75 -10.44
CA GLU A 277 -3.32 12.93 -9.34
C GLU A 277 -4.76 13.11 -9.86
N VAL A 278 -5.70 12.45 -9.19
CA VAL A 278 -7.13 12.60 -9.46
C VAL A 278 -7.77 13.38 -8.32
N LEU A 279 -7.82 14.71 -8.48
CA LEU A 279 -8.32 15.61 -7.44
C LEU A 279 -9.82 15.45 -7.19
N ASN A 280 -10.58 15.06 -8.21
CA ASN A 280 -12.01 14.77 -8.11
C ASN A 280 -12.33 13.35 -8.62
N PRO A 281 -12.17 12.30 -7.80
CA PRO A 281 -12.47 10.94 -8.21
C PRO A 281 -13.92 10.74 -8.66
N SER A 282 -14.87 11.45 -8.03
CA SER A 282 -16.30 11.33 -8.36
C SER A 282 -16.60 11.67 -9.82
N GLU A 283 -15.94 12.68 -10.37
CA GLU A 283 -16.12 13.07 -11.78
C GLU A 283 -15.70 11.93 -12.73
N TYR A 284 -14.57 11.28 -12.41
CA TYR A 284 -14.07 10.16 -13.22
C TYR A 284 -14.90 8.89 -13.03
N MET A 285 -15.36 8.60 -11.80
CA MET A 285 -16.16 7.42 -11.51
C MET A 285 -17.56 7.49 -12.17
N LEU A 286 -18.05 8.70 -12.46
CA LEU A 286 -19.33 8.93 -13.14
C LEU A 286 -19.16 9.16 -14.63
N GLN A 287 -17.94 9.16 -15.15
CA GLN A 287 -17.69 9.38 -16.58
C GLN A 287 -18.25 8.20 -17.41
N GLY A 288 -19.10 8.52 -18.38
CA GLY A 288 -19.72 7.51 -19.22
C GLY A 288 -20.96 6.83 -18.61
N LYS A 289 -21.46 7.31 -17.46
CA LYS A 289 -22.73 6.85 -16.89
C LYS A 289 -23.85 7.04 -17.93
N PRO A 290 -24.63 5.97 -18.24
CA PRO A 290 -25.75 6.09 -19.14
C PRO A 290 -26.84 6.98 -18.54
N GLU A 291 -27.51 7.78 -19.39
CA GLU A 291 -28.68 8.57 -18.99
C GLU A 291 -29.95 7.78 -19.24
N ASN A 292 -30.90 7.85 -18.31
CA ASN A 292 -32.24 7.23 -18.41
C ASN A 292 -32.25 5.71 -18.63
N GLU A 293 -31.23 5.01 -18.15
CA GLU A 293 -31.16 3.56 -18.20
C GLU A 293 -31.58 2.94 -16.86
N ALA A 294 -32.37 1.88 -16.92
CA ALA A 294 -32.77 1.12 -15.73
C ALA A 294 -31.56 0.33 -15.18
N GLY A 295 -31.45 0.28 -13.85
CA GLY A 295 -30.39 -0.46 -13.20
C GLY A 295 -29.13 0.32 -12.93
N SER A 296 -29.08 1.63 -13.22
CA SER A 296 -27.96 2.52 -12.93
C SER A 296 -28.35 3.58 -11.89
N VAL A 297 -27.58 3.71 -10.83
CA VAL A 297 -27.79 4.64 -9.72
C VAL A 297 -26.48 5.28 -9.28
N VAL A 298 -26.49 6.55 -8.92
CA VAL A 298 -25.37 7.19 -8.27
C VAL A 298 -25.49 7.03 -6.76
N ALA A 299 -24.50 6.38 -6.15
CA ALA A 299 -24.37 6.26 -4.71
C ALA A 299 -23.19 7.05 -4.19
N CYS A 300 -23.29 7.52 -2.94
CA CYS A 300 -22.20 8.15 -2.25
C CYS A 300 -21.63 7.17 -1.21
N SER A 301 -20.33 6.95 -1.29
CA SER A 301 -19.56 6.23 -0.30
C SER A 301 -18.58 7.17 0.40
N ILE A 302 -18.10 6.80 1.58
CA ILE A 302 -17.02 7.50 2.28
C ILE A 302 -15.81 6.59 2.32
N GLU A 303 -14.72 7.05 1.73
CA GLU A 303 -13.42 6.41 1.84
C GLU A 303 -12.51 7.33 2.66
N GLY A 304 -12.31 6.95 3.93
CA GLY A 304 -11.64 7.81 4.89
C GLY A 304 -12.46 9.03 5.27
N THR A 305 -11.96 10.21 4.95
CA THR A 305 -12.69 11.49 5.12
C THR A 305 -13.30 11.99 3.81
N ARG A 306 -13.14 11.25 2.71
CA ARG A 306 -13.50 11.70 1.36
C ARG A 306 -14.80 11.07 0.89
N PRO A 307 -15.86 11.86 0.63
CA PRO A 307 -17.02 11.36 -0.06
C PRO A 307 -16.67 11.11 -1.54
N ILE A 308 -17.02 9.92 -2.02
CA ILE A 308 -16.82 9.50 -3.41
C ILE A 308 -18.17 9.10 -3.99
N LEU A 309 -18.53 9.74 -5.09
CA LEU A 309 -19.71 9.33 -5.87
C LEU A 309 -19.29 8.22 -6.83
N VAL A 310 -20.06 7.14 -6.81
CA VAL A 310 -19.83 5.98 -7.68
C VAL A 310 -21.14 5.58 -8.35
N GLU A 311 -21.05 5.04 -9.55
CA GLU A 311 -22.17 4.41 -10.19
C GLU A 311 -22.29 2.96 -9.72
N VAL A 312 -23.47 2.59 -9.20
CA VAL A 312 -23.85 1.22 -8.92
C VAL A 312 -24.76 0.75 -10.05
N GLN A 313 -24.37 -0.32 -10.69
CA GLN A 313 -25.09 -0.95 -11.79
C GLN A 313 -25.66 -2.29 -11.34
N ALA A 314 -26.89 -2.59 -11.68
CA ALA A 314 -27.52 -3.87 -11.46
C ALA A 314 -28.28 -4.34 -12.72
N LEU A 315 -28.08 -5.60 -13.03
CA LEU A 315 -28.90 -6.31 -14.05
C LEU A 315 -29.65 -7.45 -13.37
N VAL A 316 -30.97 -7.39 -13.41
CA VAL A 316 -31.83 -8.42 -12.86
C VAL A 316 -32.70 -8.97 -13.99
N CYS A 317 -32.64 -10.27 -14.23
CA CYS A 317 -33.43 -10.94 -15.25
C CYS A 317 -33.89 -12.30 -14.75
N ARG A 318 -34.99 -12.83 -15.32
CA ARG A 318 -35.45 -14.18 -14.99
C ARG A 318 -34.38 -15.20 -15.35
N THR A 319 -34.14 -16.12 -14.44
CA THR A 319 -33.16 -17.19 -14.70
C THR A 319 -33.77 -18.22 -15.68
N ASN A 320 -32.92 -18.70 -16.59
CA ASN A 320 -33.21 -19.85 -17.44
C ASN A 320 -32.65 -21.17 -16.89
N PHE A 321 -32.12 -21.13 -15.66
CA PHE A 321 -31.45 -22.23 -14.98
C PHE A 321 -32.26 -22.67 -13.75
N ASN A 322 -31.97 -23.87 -13.24
CA ASN A 322 -32.63 -24.37 -12.02
C ASN A 322 -32.18 -23.62 -10.76
N MET A 323 -31.05 -22.92 -10.82
CA MET A 323 -30.53 -22.09 -9.73
C MET A 323 -30.19 -20.69 -10.26
N PRO A 324 -30.66 -19.62 -9.59
CA PRO A 324 -30.34 -18.26 -9.95
C PRO A 324 -28.83 -17.97 -9.79
N ARG A 325 -28.27 -17.26 -10.76
CA ARG A 325 -26.86 -16.78 -10.70
C ARG A 325 -26.81 -15.43 -10.05
N ARG A 326 -25.88 -15.28 -9.13
CA ARG A 326 -25.62 -14.01 -8.46
C ARG A 326 -24.16 -13.70 -8.54
N THR A 327 -23.84 -12.47 -8.95
CA THR A 327 -22.45 -12.02 -9.14
C THR A 327 -22.33 -10.59 -8.64
N SER A 328 -21.24 -10.29 -7.95
CA SER A 328 -20.87 -8.93 -7.56
C SER A 328 -19.47 -8.61 -8.00
N ALA A 329 -19.27 -7.40 -8.52
CA ALA A 329 -17.98 -6.82 -8.82
C ALA A 329 -17.89 -5.45 -8.12
N GLY A 330 -16.75 -5.18 -7.48
CA GLY A 330 -16.53 -3.93 -6.75
C GLY A 330 -17.20 -3.83 -5.37
N THR A 331 -17.94 -4.87 -4.92
CA THR A 331 -18.54 -4.93 -3.57
C THR A 331 -18.59 -6.37 -3.05
N ASP A 332 -18.88 -6.54 -1.74
CA ASP A 332 -18.92 -7.86 -1.11
C ASP A 332 -20.10 -8.71 -1.57
N TYR A 333 -19.80 -9.92 -2.01
CA TYR A 333 -20.82 -10.87 -2.51
C TYR A 333 -21.84 -11.27 -1.46
N ASN A 334 -21.43 -11.48 -0.21
CA ASN A 334 -22.33 -11.89 0.86
C ASN A 334 -23.26 -10.74 1.25
N ARG A 335 -22.75 -9.49 1.23
CA ARG A 335 -23.58 -8.30 1.47
C ARG A 335 -24.66 -8.16 0.41
N VAL A 336 -24.33 -8.33 -0.85
CA VAL A 336 -25.31 -8.32 -1.94
C VAL A 336 -26.40 -9.38 -1.73
N ASN A 337 -26.03 -10.61 -1.40
CA ASN A 337 -27.01 -11.68 -1.15
C ASN A 337 -27.92 -11.37 0.04
N LEU A 338 -27.38 -10.77 1.10
CA LEU A 338 -28.17 -10.32 2.24
C LEU A 338 -29.21 -9.27 1.83
N LEU A 339 -28.80 -8.27 1.04
CA LEU A 339 -29.69 -7.21 0.55
C LEU A 339 -30.80 -7.79 -0.35
N LEU A 340 -30.47 -8.71 -1.25
CA LEU A 340 -31.46 -9.39 -2.10
C LEU A 340 -32.50 -10.16 -1.25
N ALA A 341 -32.04 -10.86 -0.19
CA ALA A 341 -32.96 -11.57 0.72
C ALA A 341 -33.86 -10.59 1.52
N VAL A 342 -33.32 -9.45 1.95
CA VAL A 342 -34.12 -8.39 2.59
C VAL A 342 -35.16 -7.81 1.65
N MET A 343 -34.77 -7.52 0.41
CA MET A 343 -35.68 -7.00 -0.61
C MET A 343 -36.84 -8.01 -0.92
N GLU A 344 -36.51 -9.27 -1.00
CA GLU A 344 -37.52 -10.33 -1.19
C GLU A 344 -38.48 -10.38 -0.01
N LYS A 345 -37.96 -10.42 1.22
CA LYS A 345 -38.77 -10.59 2.43
C LYS A 345 -39.56 -9.34 2.83
N ARG A 346 -38.98 -8.15 2.67
CA ARG A 346 -39.53 -6.88 3.20
C ARG A 346 -40.25 -6.05 2.15
N ILE A 347 -39.78 -6.08 0.90
CA ILE A 347 -40.34 -5.29 -0.20
C ILE A 347 -41.29 -6.17 -1.04
N GLY A 348 -41.19 -7.49 -0.90
CA GLY A 348 -42.07 -8.44 -1.62
C GLY A 348 -41.68 -8.65 -3.08
N LEU A 349 -40.39 -8.42 -3.43
CA LEU A 349 -39.89 -8.70 -4.76
C LEU A 349 -39.67 -10.23 -4.93
N HIS A 350 -40.01 -10.77 -6.08
CA HIS A 350 -39.75 -12.18 -6.41
C HIS A 350 -38.36 -12.30 -7.07
N LEU A 351 -37.30 -12.36 -6.25
CA LEU A 351 -35.91 -12.45 -6.70
C LEU A 351 -35.39 -13.90 -6.65
N GLY A 352 -36.15 -14.83 -6.09
CA GLY A 352 -35.73 -16.21 -5.95
C GLY A 352 -35.61 -16.97 -7.27
N ASP A 353 -36.23 -16.47 -8.35
CA ASP A 353 -36.17 -17.00 -9.73
C ASP A 353 -35.44 -16.05 -10.69
N CYS A 354 -34.70 -15.08 -10.17
CA CYS A 354 -33.96 -14.09 -10.95
C CYS A 354 -32.45 -14.21 -10.80
N ASP A 355 -31.75 -14.14 -11.91
CA ASP A 355 -30.34 -13.86 -11.95
C ASP A 355 -30.09 -12.38 -11.56
N ALA A 356 -29.06 -12.11 -10.79
CA ALA A 356 -28.69 -10.75 -10.35
C ALA A 356 -27.20 -10.52 -10.50
N TYR A 357 -26.82 -9.48 -11.24
CA TYR A 357 -25.46 -9.06 -11.51
C TYR A 357 -25.31 -7.64 -11.02
N ILE A 358 -24.43 -7.42 -10.05
CA ILE A 358 -24.17 -6.11 -9.46
C ILE A 358 -22.73 -5.70 -9.74
N ASN A 359 -22.53 -4.46 -10.17
CA ASN A 359 -21.23 -3.89 -10.45
C ASN A 359 -21.12 -2.49 -9.89
N VAL A 360 -20.03 -2.19 -9.20
CA VAL A 360 -19.61 -0.82 -8.85
C VAL A 360 -18.65 -0.36 -9.92
N ALA A 361 -19.03 0.66 -10.68
CA ALA A 361 -18.21 1.18 -11.77
C ALA A 361 -16.92 1.83 -11.24
N GLY A 362 -15.89 1.92 -12.10
CA GLY A 362 -14.62 2.57 -11.78
C GLY A 362 -13.52 1.65 -11.24
N GLY A 363 -13.79 0.33 -11.08
CA GLY A 363 -12.76 -0.66 -10.69
C GLY A 363 -12.32 -0.56 -9.24
N MET A 364 -13.03 0.21 -8.40
CA MET A 364 -12.78 0.32 -6.96
C MET A 364 -13.57 -0.74 -6.20
N ARG A 365 -12.94 -1.35 -5.20
CA ARG A 365 -13.65 -2.23 -4.28
C ARG A 365 -14.10 -1.43 -3.07
N ILE A 366 -15.41 -1.27 -2.92
CA ILE A 366 -16.05 -0.51 -1.86
C ILE A 366 -16.87 -1.46 -0.99
N ASN A 367 -16.52 -1.53 0.29
CA ASN A 367 -17.22 -2.36 1.28
C ASN A 367 -17.97 -1.50 2.31
N GLU A 368 -18.09 -0.19 2.06
CA GLU A 368 -18.78 0.75 2.94
C GLU A 368 -20.29 0.51 2.91
N PRO A 369 -20.95 0.33 4.07
CA PRO A 369 -22.39 0.09 4.16
C PRO A 369 -23.26 1.19 3.53
N ALA A 370 -22.74 2.39 3.39
CA ALA A 370 -23.45 3.50 2.74
C ALA A 370 -23.88 3.18 1.28
N LEU A 371 -23.25 2.19 0.64
CA LEU A 371 -23.64 1.73 -0.70
C LEU A 371 -24.91 0.87 -0.74
N ASP A 372 -25.40 0.37 0.39
CA ASP A 372 -26.53 -0.57 0.42
C ASP A 372 -27.77 0.01 -0.26
N MET A 373 -28.10 1.27 0.04
CA MET A 373 -29.22 1.96 -0.60
C MET A 373 -29.03 2.04 -2.11
N GLY A 374 -27.80 2.29 -2.58
CA GLY A 374 -27.48 2.30 -4.01
C GLY A 374 -27.69 0.95 -4.67
N ILE A 375 -27.25 -0.14 -4.02
CA ILE A 375 -27.44 -1.51 -4.49
C ILE A 375 -28.93 -1.84 -4.55
N VAL A 376 -29.68 -1.54 -3.49
CA VAL A 376 -31.13 -1.79 -3.41
C VAL A 376 -31.88 -1.04 -4.51
N LEU A 377 -31.59 0.24 -4.72
CA LEU A 377 -32.24 1.06 -5.74
C LEU A 377 -31.86 0.62 -7.16
N ALA A 378 -30.58 0.25 -7.41
CA ALA A 378 -30.17 -0.27 -8.71
C ALA A 378 -30.87 -1.60 -9.05
N VAL A 379 -30.96 -2.52 -8.08
CA VAL A 379 -31.69 -3.79 -8.23
C VAL A 379 -33.17 -3.54 -8.47
N LEU A 380 -33.80 -2.66 -7.70
CA LEU A 380 -35.22 -2.31 -7.86
C LEU A 380 -35.50 -1.66 -9.22
N SER A 381 -34.66 -0.74 -9.63
CA SER A 381 -34.71 -0.07 -10.94
C SER A 381 -34.63 -1.07 -12.08
N SER A 382 -33.67 -1.99 -12.05
CA SER A 382 -33.49 -3.04 -13.03
C SER A 382 -34.71 -4.01 -13.04
N TYR A 383 -35.17 -4.46 -11.87
CA TYR A 383 -36.29 -5.38 -11.72
C TYR A 383 -37.60 -4.79 -12.26
N LYS A 384 -37.85 -3.50 -12.01
CA LYS A 384 -39.03 -2.78 -12.49
C LYS A 384 -38.88 -2.22 -13.91
N ASN A 385 -37.69 -2.24 -14.47
CA ASN A 385 -37.30 -1.59 -15.70
C ASN A 385 -37.67 -0.09 -15.72
N ILE A 386 -37.37 0.61 -14.63
CA ILE A 386 -37.63 2.05 -14.44
C ILE A 386 -36.31 2.75 -14.15
N ALA A 387 -35.93 3.70 -14.99
CA ALA A 387 -34.77 4.51 -14.78
C ALA A 387 -34.93 5.41 -13.55
N ILE A 388 -33.83 5.63 -12.83
CA ILE A 388 -33.76 6.59 -11.75
C ILE A 388 -33.19 7.91 -12.29
N ASP A 389 -33.78 9.02 -11.86
CA ASP A 389 -33.31 10.37 -12.27
C ASP A 389 -31.83 10.52 -12.08
N SER A 390 -31.12 10.94 -13.13
CA SER A 390 -29.66 11.13 -13.13
C SER A 390 -29.13 12.12 -12.09
N LYS A 391 -29.99 12.98 -11.55
CA LYS A 391 -29.69 13.94 -10.48
C LYS A 391 -29.90 13.38 -9.08
N THR A 392 -30.32 12.11 -8.96
CA THR A 392 -30.53 11.44 -7.68
C THR A 392 -29.21 10.86 -7.19
N ILE A 393 -28.82 11.18 -5.96
CA ILE A 393 -27.71 10.57 -5.23
C ILE A 393 -28.30 9.87 -4.00
N CYS A 394 -27.91 8.63 -3.78
CA CYS A 394 -28.38 7.87 -2.64
C CYS A 394 -27.21 7.38 -1.76
N PHE A 395 -27.47 7.24 -0.50
CA PHE A 395 -26.56 6.65 0.48
C PHE A 395 -27.36 6.17 1.69
N GLY A 396 -26.86 5.15 2.35
CA GLY A 396 -27.45 4.61 3.57
C GLY A 396 -27.30 3.10 3.66
N GLU A 397 -27.31 2.63 4.90
CA GLU A 397 -27.27 1.21 5.25
C GLU A 397 -28.70 0.62 5.36
#